data_19e29cea865bf0610fc83f72391739aa
#
_entry.id   19e29cea865bf0610fc83f72391739aa
#
_cell.length_a   1.000
_cell.length_b   1.000
_cell.length_c   1.000
_cell.angle_alpha   90.00
_cell.angle_beta   90.00
_cell.angle_gamma   90.00
#
_symmetry.space_group_name_H-M   'P 1'
#
loop_
_entity.id
_entity.type
_entity.pdbx_description
1 polymer ?
#
loop_
_entity_poly.entity_id
_entity_poly.type
_entity_poly.pdbx_seq_one_letter_code
_entity_poly.pdbx_strand_id
1 'polypeptide(L)'
;MKQIIKKPEPAWFIAWKDNFCRINGRDPLYADFRKTQEWQDLIQVLLQEQGYICCYCMKRIEGWDSHIEHFIPRNIRNTDPHSVRAENVELKYDNMFESCNGEHGDWSHCGRYKDREDSLMLLSPTEEKLDEHFRYTMGGHITAASDLDSQAMTTIRILNLDSFELKRHRQTAIYTAVRNVYDQAS
;
A
#
# COMPACT_ATOMS: atom_id res chain seq x y z
N MET A 1 -5.40 -6.77 -6.90
CA MET A 1 -4.63 -6.58 -5.64
C MET A 1 -4.50 -7.92 -4.94
N LYS A 2 -3.59 -8.06 -4.00
CA LYS A 2 -3.38 -9.29 -3.20
C LYS A 2 -3.44 -8.91 -1.73
N GLN A 3 -4.10 -9.72 -0.92
CA GLN A 3 -4.15 -9.54 0.52
C GLN A 3 -2.75 -9.59 1.15
N ILE A 4 -2.47 -8.64 2.03
CA ILE A 4 -1.28 -8.60 2.88
C ILE A 4 -1.68 -9.08 4.27
N ILE A 5 -1.00 -10.11 4.76
CA ILE A 5 -1.19 -10.60 6.11
C ILE A 5 -0.16 -9.91 7.00
N LYS A 6 -0.63 -8.93 7.78
CA LYS A 6 0.23 -8.20 8.73
C LYS A 6 0.75 -9.14 9.81
N LYS A 7 2.04 -9.04 10.08
CA LYS A 7 2.67 -9.69 11.22
C LYS A 7 2.53 -8.82 12.48
N PRO A 8 2.77 -9.38 13.67
CA PRO A 8 2.86 -8.56 14.87
C PRO A 8 3.88 -7.43 14.72
N GLU A 9 3.57 -6.27 15.29
CA GLU A 9 4.48 -5.13 15.29
C GLU A 9 5.85 -5.54 15.87
N PRO A 10 6.97 -5.16 15.22
CA PRO A 10 8.30 -5.53 15.67
C PRO A 10 8.58 -5.02 17.08
N ALA A 11 9.10 -5.89 17.95
CA ALA A 11 9.37 -5.54 19.34
C ALA A 11 10.35 -4.35 19.48
N TRP A 12 11.32 -4.24 18.57
CA TRP A 12 12.26 -3.12 18.55
C TRP A 12 11.57 -1.79 18.21
N PHE A 13 10.51 -1.81 17.35
CA PHE A 13 9.76 -0.62 16.99
C PHE A 13 8.87 -0.13 18.14
N ILE A 14 8.27 -1.06 18.90
CA ILE A 14 7.57 -0.77 20.15
C ILE A 14 8.54 -0.14 21.15
N ALA A 15 9.69 -0.78 21.38
CA ALA A 15 10.71 -0.28 22.30
C ALA A 15 11.24 1.11 21.92
N TRP A 16 11.40 1.38 20.62
CA TRP A 16 11.78 2.71 20.14
C TRP A 16 10.71 3.77 20.50
N LYS A 17 9.44 3.49 20.29
CA LYS A 17 8.34 4.41 20.64
C LYS A 17 8.30 4.70 22.13
N ASP A 18 8.39 3.67 22.96
CA ASP A 18 8.38 3.79 24.42
C ASP A 18 9.58 4.61 24.93
N ASN A 19 10.77 4.35 24.37
CA ASN A 19 11.98 5.09 24.71
C ASN A 19 11.88 6.57 24.31
N PHE A 20 11.31 6.85 23.12
CA PHE A 20 11.09 8.21 22.67
C PHE A 20 10.14 8.97 23.63
N CYS A 21 9.00 8.36 23.99
CA CYS A 21 8.05 8.93 24.96
C CYS A 21 8.73 9.24 26.29
N ARG A 22 9.54 8.30 26.80
CA ARG A 22 10.25 8.46 28.08
C ARG A 22 11.26 9.61 28.07
N ILE A 23 11.96 9.82 26.95
CA ILE A 23 13.00 10.87 26.82
C ILE A 23 12.38 12.24 26.56
N ASN A 24 11.35 12.31 25.72
CA ASN A 24 10.82 13.57 25.19
C ASN A 24 9.53 14.03 25.88
N GLY A 25 8.91 13.21 26.75
CA GLY A 25 7.66 13.52 27.45
C GLY A 25 6.44 13.70 26.52
N ARG A 26 6.51 13.18 25.29
CA ARG A 26 5.43 13.21 24.31
C ARG A 26 5.49 11.99 23.39
N ASP A 27 4.38 11.69 22.74
CA ASP A 27 4.35 10.67 21.70
C ASP A 27 5.22 11.06 20.48
N PRO A 28 5.89 10.08 19.86
CA PRO A 28 6.64 10.31 18.65
C PRO A 28 5.71 10.57 17.46
N LEU A 29 6.17 11.39 16.52
CA LEU A 29 5.57 11.59 15.21
C LEU A 29 6.35 10.80 14.15
N TYR A 30 5.72 10.57 13.01
CA TYR A 30 6.38 9.95 11.86
C TYR A 30 7.66 10.69 11.43
N ALA A 31 7.64 12.03 11.53
CA ALA A 31 8.80 12.87 11.21
C ALA A 31 9.98 12.66 12.18
N ASP A 32 9.73 12.26 13.42
CA ASP A 32 10.77 11.91 14.40
C ASP A 32 11.40 10.58 14.01
N PHE A 33 10.59 9.57 13.69
CA PHE A 33 11.05 8.23 13.33
C PHE A 33 11.82 8.21 12.02
N ARG A 34 11.38 8.96 11.01
CA ARG A 34 12.03 9.04 9.68
C ARG A 34 13.50 9.48 9.73
N LYS A 35 13.95 10.09 10.81
CA LYS A 35 15.34 10.56 11.01
C LYS A 35 16.22 9.54 11.69
N THR A 36 15.69 8.39 12.07
CA THR A 36 16.40 7.36 12.80
C THR A 36 17.04 6.32 11.87
N GLN A 37 17.97 5.54 12.39
CA GLN A 37 18.56 4.42 11.66
C GLN A 37 17.53 3.30 11.47
N GLU A 38 16.68 3.10 12.45
CA GLU A 38 15.61 2.07 12.46
C GLU A 38 14.56 2.28 11.37
N TRP A 39 14.54 3.45 10.76
CA TRP A 39 13.69 3.73 9.60
C TRP A 39 13.92 2.75 8.44
N GLN A 40 15.18 2.46 8.12
CA GLN A 40 15.53 1.52 7.06
C GLN A 40 15.13 0.08 7.43
N ASP A 41 15.26 -0.26 8.71
CA ASP A 41 14.86 -1.59 9.20
C ASP A 41 13.35 -1.79 9.06
N LEU A 42 12.54 -0.75 9.33
CA LEU A 42 11.09 -0.82 9.13
C LEU A 42 10.71 -1.02 7.66
N ILE A 43 11.35 -0.31 6.73
CA ILE A 43 11.16 -0.51 5.29
C ILE A 43 11.42 -1.97 4.91
N GLN A 44 12.53 -2.56 5.39
CA GLN A 44 12.86 -3.96 5.10
C GLN A 44 11.84 -4.94 5.68
N VAL A 45 11.34 -4.69 6.89
CA VAL A 45 10.29 -5.50 7.51
C VAL A 45 9.00 -5.47 6.69
N LEU A 46 8.55 -4.28 6.27
CA LEU A 46 7.35 -4.12 5.46
C LEU A 46 7.50 -4.77 4.07
N LEU A 47 8.65 -4.59 3.40
CA LEU A 47 8.95 -5.24 2.13
C LEU A 47 8.91 -6.76 2.23
N GLN A 48 9.54 -7.34 3.27
CA GLN A 48 9.54 -8.79 3.51
C GLN A 48 8.13 -9.32 3.79
N GLU A 49 7.35 -8.59 4.57
CA GLU A 49 5.96 -8.94 4.88
C GLU A 49 5.09 -8.98 3.62
N GLN A 50 5.31 -8.05 2.69
CA GLN A 50 4.59 -7.93 1.42
C GLN A 50 5.15 -8.84 0.31
N GLY A 51 6.26 -9.55 0.53
CA GLY A 51 6.94 -10.33 -0.50
C GLY A 51 7.55 -9.46 -1.60
N TYR A 52 8.02 -8.27 -1.25
CA TYR A 52 8.66 -7.30 -2.14
C TYR A 52 7.76 -6.84 -3.30
N ILE A 53 6.47 -6.66 -3.04
CA ILE A 53 5.51 -6.10 -4.00
C ILE A 53 4.79 -4.89 -3.42
N CYS A 54 4.43 -3.95 -4.28
CA CYS A 54 3.62 -2.79 -3.91
C CYS A 54 2.25 -3.24 -3.36
N CYS A 55 1.84 -2.69 -2.22
CA CYS A 55 0.57 -3.02 -1.55
C CYS A 55 -0.67 -2.80 -2.43
N TYR A 56 -0.58 -1.98 -3.49
CA TYR A 56 -1.70 -1.68 -4.37
C TYR A 56 -1.58 -2.36 -5.74
N CYS A 57 -0.54 -2.11 -6.51
CA CYS A 57 -0.46 -2.59 -7.89
C CYS A 57 0.25 -3.93 -8.07
N MET A 58 0.86 -4.47 -7.01
CA MET A 58 1.64 -5.72 -7.01
C MET A 58 2.92 -5.67 -7.88
N LYS A 59 3.33 -4.50 -8.37
CA LYS A 59 4.64 -4.34 -9.02
C LYS A 59 5.73 -4.70 -8.01
N ARG A 60 6.77 -5.41 -8.46
CA ARG A 60 7.96 -5.65 -7.63
C ARG A 60 8.60 -4.33 -7.25
N ILE A 61 8.97 -4.20 -5.98
CA ILE A 61 9.58 -3.00 -5.39
C ILE A 61 10.76 -3.36 -4.49
N GLU A 62 11.65 -2.38 -4.35
CA GLU A 62 12.76 -2.40 -3.41
C GLU A 62 12.75 -1.11 -2.58
N GLY A 63 13.53 -1.03 -1.50
CA GLY A 63 13.49 0.11 -0.59
C GLY A 63 13.85 1.46 -1.21
N TRP A 64 14.59 1.45 -2.33
CA TRP A 64 14.99 2.67 -3.04
C TRP A 64 13.93 3.17 -4.04
N ASP A 65 13.00 2.32 -4.51
CA ASP A 65 11.95 2.66 -5.46
C ASP A 65 10.54 2.62 -4.85
N SER A 66 10.46 2.58 -3.53
CA SER A 66 9.23 2.56 -2.74
C SER A 66 9.22 3.62 -1.64
N HIS A 67 8.10 3.72 -0.97
CA HIS A 67 7.93 4.56 0.21
C HIS A 67 6.94 3.95 1.18
N ILE A 68 7.07 4.26 2.47
CA ILE A 68 6.07 3.89 3.47
C ILE A 68 4.79 4.68 3.20
N GLU A 69 3.78 3.95 2.85
CA GLU A 69 2.42 4.40 2.60
C GLU A 69 1.59 4.25 3.87
N HIS A 70 0.83 5.28 4.22
CA HIS A 70 -0.17 5.21 5.26
C HIS A 70 -1.54 4.99 4.63
N PHE A 71 -2.14 3.82 4.87
CA PHE A 71 -3.47 3.51 4.34
C PHE A 71 -4.48 4.56 4.80
N ILE A 72 -4.57 4.82 6.10
CA ILE A 72 -5.27 5.98 6.67
C ILE A 72 -4.29 7.16 6.64
N PRO A 73 -4.57 8.24 5.92
CA PRO A 73 -3.66 9.38 5.80
C PRO A 73 -3.29 9.99 7.15
N ARG A 74 -2.03 10.37 7.32
CA ARG A 74 -1.53 11.01 8.55
C ARG A 74 -2.23 12.33 8.88
N ASN A 75 -2.67 13.07 7.87
CA ASN A 75 -3.23 14.41 7.99
C ASN A 75 -4.73 14.43 7.66
N ILE A 76 -5.50 13.47 8.14
CA ILE A 76 -6.96 13.57 8.03
C ILE A 76 -7.38 14.82 8.80
N ARG A 77 -7.88 15.83 8.08
CA ARG A 77 -8.56 16.97 8.69
C ARG A 77 -9.91 16.49 9.22
N ASN A 78 -9.94 16.14 10.48
CA ASN A 78 -11.16 15.70 11.10
C ASN A 78 -12.07 16.88 11.43
N THR A 79 -13.22 16.89 10.80
CA THR A 79 -14.39 17.67 11.23
C THR A 79 -15.23 16.92 12.27
N ASP A 80 -14.96 15.62 12.49
CA ASP A 80 -15.69 14.78 13.44
C ASP A 80 -14.82 14.47 14.68
N PRO A 81 -15.22 14.98 15.89
CA PRO A 81 -14.51 14.68 17.14
C PRO A 81 -14.51 13.20 17.54
N HIS A 82 -15.40 12.37 16.98
CA HIS A 82 -15.51 10.93 17.25
C HIS A 82 -14.73 10.06 16.25
N SER A 83 -14.07 10.66 15.26
CA SER A 83 -13.32 9.90 14.29
C SER A 83 -11.96 9.43 14.84
N VAL A 84 -11.40 8.42 14.21
CA VAL A 84 -10.18 7.64 14.49
C VAL A 84 -8.92 8.44 14.93
N ARG A 85 -9.02 9.74 15.11
CA ARG A 85 -7.93 10.65 15.49
C ARG A 85 -7.44 10.52 16.94
N ALA A 86 -8.12 9.75 17.77
CA ALA A 86 -7.69 9.52 19.16
C ALA A 86 -6.44 8.63 19.26
N GLU A 87 -6.09 7.91 18.19
CA GLU A 87 -4.89 7.09 18.12
C GLU A 87 -3.86 7.74 17.19
N ASN A 88 -2.59 7.69 17.56
CA ASN A 88 -1.47 8.12 16.72
C ASN A 88 -1.36 7.20 15.49
N VAL A 89 -2.17 7.46 14.46
CA VAL A 89 -2.20 6.66 13.22
C VAL A 89 -0.90 6.75 12.41
N GLU A 90 -0.06 7.75 12.71
CA GLU A 90 1.19 7.98 11.99
C GLU A 90 2.23 6.88 12.22
N LEU A 91 2.25 6.30 13.42
CA LEU A 91 3.16 5.23 13.81
C LEU A 91 2.44 3.94 14.20
N LYS A 92 1.20 3.77 13.72
CA LYS A 92 0.46 2.52 13.85
C LYS A 92 0.96 1.54 12.80
N TYR A 93 1.58 0.45 13.23
CA TYR A 93 2.20 -0.54 12.33
C TYR A 93 1.21 -1.11 11.30
N ASP A 94 -0.03 -1.40 11.74
CA ASP A 94 -1.09 -1.92 10.86
C ASP A 94 -1.55 -0.92 9.80
N ASN A 95 -1.23 0.36 9.96
CA ASN A 95 -1.52 1.43 9.00
C ASN A 95 -0.41 1.66 7.98
N MET A 96 0.75 0.99 8.12
CA MET A 96 1.92 1.20 7.29
C MET A 96 2.14 0.06 6.30
N PHE A 97 2.42 0.41 5.06
CA PHE A 97 2.69 -0.50 3.94
C PHE A 97 3.79 0.08 3.06
N GLU A 98 4.41 -0.76 2.23
CA GLU A 98 5.28 -0.28 1.16
C GLU A 98 4.50 -0.12 -0.15
N SER A 99 4.57 1.06 -0.72
CA SER A 99 3.98 1.39 -2.03
C SER A 99 5.07 1.82 -2.99
N CYS A 100 4.95 1.44 -4.26
CA CYS A 100 5.85 1.93 -5.31
C CYS A 100 5.78 3.46 -5.40
N ASN A 101 6.85 4.09 -5.87
CA ASN A 101 6.89 5.54 -6.04
C ASN A 101 5.94 6.04 -7.14
N GLY A 102 5.30 5.12 -7.90
CA GLY A 102 4.44 5.47 -9.02
C GLY A 102 5.22 6.16 -10.15
N GLU A 103 4.48 6.67 -11.13
CA GLU A 103 5.02 7.56 -12.14
C GLU A 103 4.76 9.03 -11.75
N HIS A 104 5.34 9.97 -12.49
CA HIS A 104 5.17 11.41 -12.24
C HIS A 104 4.08 12.01 -13.14
N GLY A 105 3.46 13.09 -12.66
CA GLY A 105 2.45 13.83 -13.42
C GLY A 105 1.18 13.00 -13.66
N ASP A 106 0.65 13.07 -14.87
CA ASP A 106 -0.62 12.40 -15.27
C ASP A 106 -0.53 10.87 -15.27
N TRP A 107 0.67 10.29 -15.16
CA TRP A 107 0.93 8.86 -15.11
C TRP A 107 1.00 8.31 -13.69
N SER A 108 0.86 9.16 -12.69
CA SER A 108 0.95 8.74 -11.29
C SER A 108 -0.13 7.72 -10.93
N HIS A 109 0.20 6.82 -10.01
CA HIS A 109 -0.67 5.76 -9.51
C HIS A 109 -0.30 5.36 -8.08
N CYS A 110 -1.09 4.48 -7.47
CA CYS A 110 -0.89 3.98 -6.11
C CYS A 110 -0.86 5.10 -5.06
N GLY A 111 0.01 5.02 -4.06
CA GLY A 111 0.09 5.99 -2.98
C GLY A 111 0.36 7.43 -3.45
N ARG A 112 1.03 7.61 -4.60
CA ARG A 112 1.28 8.94 -5.19
C ARG A 112 0.04 9.61 -5.76
N TYR A 113 -0.91 8.83 -6.22
CA TYR A 113 -2.16 9.32 -6.83
C TYR A 113 -3.31 9.41 -5.83
N LYS A 114 -3.24 8.65 -4.74
CA LYS A 114 -4.30 8.54 -3.74
C LYS A 114 -4.72 9.90 -3.20
N ASP A 115 -6.01 10.18 -3.28
CA ASP A 115 -6.60 11.35 -2.62
C ASP A 115 -6.74 11.10 -1.12
N ARG A 116 -6.35 12.08 -0.32
CA ARG A 116 -6.36 11.99 1.14
C ARG A 116 -7.76 11.93 1.72
N GLU A 117 -8.73 12.53 1.05
CA GLU A 117 -10.12 12.62 1.55
C GLU A 117 -10.90 11.31 1.32
N ASP A 118 -10.54 10.55 0.30
CA ASP A 118 -11.27 9.37 -0.17
C ASP A 118 -10.74 8.04 0.41
N SER A 119 -9.71 8.06 1.26
CA SER A 119 -9.05 6.83 1.71
C SER A 119 -9.94 5.89 2.52
N LEU A 120 -10.96 6.40 3.19
CA LEU A 120 -11.91 5.59 3.95
C LEU A 120 -12.83 4.72 3.07
N MET A 121 -12.90 5.01 1.77
CA MET A 121 -13.69 4.27 0.80
C MET A 121 -12.88 3.19 0.06
N LEU A 122 -11.59 3.07 0.35
CA LEU A 122 -10.71 2.10 -0.30
C LEU A 122 -10.83 0.72 0.36
N LEU A 123 -10.69 -0.32 -0.45
CA LEU A 123 -10.42 -1.66 0.07
C LEU A 123 -9.02 -1.68 0.70
N SER A 124 -8.97 -2.13 1.96
CA SER A 124 -7.70 -2.25 2.68
C SER A 124 -6.77 -3.27 2.02
N PRO A 125 -5.45 -3.03 1.98
CA PRO A 125 -4.50 -4.07 1.59
C PRO A 125 -4.55 -5.33 2.47
N THR A 126 -5.16 -5.25 3.67
CA THR A 126 -5.34 -6.38 4.58
C THR A 126 -6.71 -7.06 4.47
N GLU A 127 -7.59 -6.56 3.58
CA GLU A 127 -8.93 -7.11 3.39
C GLU A 127 -8.88 -8.59 3.06
N GLU A 128 -9.72 -9.39 3.73
CA GLU A 128 -9.84 -10.81 3.43
C GLU A 128 -10.36 -10.99 2.02
N LYS A 129 -9.77 -11.95 1.28
CA LYS A 129 -10.14 -12.26 -0.11
C LYS A 129 -10.07 -11.05 -1.06
N LEU A 130 -9.17 -10.11 -0.77
CA LEU A 130 -9.00 -8.88 -1.54
C LEU A 130 -8.89 -9.12 -3.06
N ASP A 131 -8.31 -10.24 -3.46
CA ASP A 131 -8.17 -10.63 -4.88
C ASP A 131 -9.50 -10.98 -5.55
N GLU A 132 -10.51 -11.40 -4.79
CA GLU A 132 -11.85 -11.71 -5.34
C GLU A 132 -12.61 -10.46 -5.82
N HIS A 133 -12.24 -9.28 -5.34
CA HIS A 133 -12.84 -7.99 -5.71
C HIS A 133 -12.44 -7.50 -7.11
N PHE A 134 -11.43 -8.11 -7.73
CA PHE A 134 -10.85 -7.60 -9.00
C PHE A 134 -10.79 -8.65 -10.09
N ARG A 135 -10.90 -8.21 -11.33
CA ARG A 135 -10.67 -9.00 -12.54
C ARG A 135 -9.62 -8.33 -13.41
N TYR A 136 -8.86 -9.16 -14.12
CA TYR A 136 -7.80 -8.71 -15.02
C TYR A 136 -8.03 -9.26 -16.41
N THR A 137 -7.78 -8.43 -17.43
CA THR A 137 -7.89 -8.85 -18.83
C THR A 137 -6.52 -9.14 -19.44
N MET A 138 -6.47 -9.84 -20.56
CA MET A 138 -5.24 -10.06 -21.34
C MET A 138 -4.59 -8.74 -21.81
N GLY A 139 -5.37 -7.69 -22.01
CA GLY A 139 -4.89 -6.34 -22.31
C GLY A 139 -4.31 -5.58 -21.10
N GLY A 140 -4.25 -6.21 -19.91
CA GLY A 140 -3.71 -5.62 -18.68
C GLY A 140 -4.67 -4.70 -17.94
N HIS A 141 -5.93 -4.60 -18.36
CA HIS A 141 -6.93 -3.83 -17.62
C HIS A 141 -7.28 -4.50 -16.30
N ILE A 142 -7.63 -3.66 -15.32
CA ILE A 142 -8.22 -4.08 -14.03
C ILE A 142 -9.64 -3.52 -13.95
N THR A 143 -10.58 -4.36 -13.54
CA THR A 143 -11.98 -3.97 -13.29
C THR A 143 -12.43 -4.54 -11.94
N ALA A 144 -13.52 -4.00 -11.39
CA ALA A 144 -14.22 -4.65 -10.30
C ALA A 144 -14.73 -6.02 -10.76
N ALA A 145 -14.78 -7.00 -9.86
CA ALA A 145 -15.29 -8.34 -10.16
C ALA A 145 -16.81 -8.34 -10.37
N SER A 146 -17.50 -7.35 -9.81
CA SER A 146 -18.94 -7.12 -9.94
C SER A 146 -19.22 -5.63 -10.13
N ASP A 147 -20.18 -5.31 -10.97
CA ASP A 147 -20.67 -3.93 -11.17
C ASP A 147 -21.38 -3.37 -9.92
N LEU A 148 -21.66 -4.21 -8.93
CA LEU A 148 -22.20 -3.81 -7.63
C LEU A 148 -21.12 -3.54 -6.58
N ASP A 149 -19.86 -3.85 -6.88
CA ASP A 149 -18.74 -3.62 -5.96
C ASP A 149 -18.21 -2.18 -6.06
N SER A 150 -18.93 -1.27 -5.43
CA SER A 150 -18.58 0.15 -5.41
C SER A 150 -17.24 0.45 -4.75
N GLN A 151 -16.81 -0.36 -3.77
CA GLN A 151 -15.50 -0.19 -3.11
C GLN A 151 -14.35 -0.57 -4.05
N ALA A 152 -14.48 -1.68 -4.79
CA ALA A 152 -13.50 -2.06 -5.80
C ALA A 152 -13.38 -1.00 -6.91
N MET A 153 -14.51 -0.51 -7.44
CA MET A 153 -14.52 0.57 -8.44
C MET A 153 -13.86 1.84 -7.91
N THR A 154 -14.18 2.23 -6.68
CA THR A 154 -13.59 3.39 -6.02
C THR A 154 -12.09 3.21 -5.81
N THR A 155 -11.66 2.02 -5.37
CA THR A 155 -10.25 1.68 -5.18
C THR A 155 -9.47 1.79 -6.49
N ILE A 156 -10.00 1.24 -7.61
CA ILE A 156 -9.37 1.35 -8.93
C ILE A 156 -9.21 2.81 -9.34
N ARG A 157 -10.24 3.63 -9.18
CA ARG A 157 -10.26 5.05 -9.55
C ARG A 157 -9.28 5.87 -8.71
N ILE A 158 -9.36 5.78 -7.37
CA ILE A 158 -8.59 6.62 -6.43
C ILE A 158 -7.09 6.28 -6.48
N LEU A 159 -6.74 5.04 -6.74
CA LEU A 159 -5.36 4.59 -6.88
C LEU A 159 -4.85 4.63 -8.33
N ASN A 160 -5.69 5.04 -9.29
CA ASN A 160 -5.42 5.02 -10.73
C ASN A 160 -4.83 3.66 -11.18
N LEU A 161 -5.45 2.56 -10.71
CA LEU A 161 -4.93 1.22 -10.97
C LEU A 161 -5.07 0.77 -12.43
N ASP A 162 -5.93 1.42 -13.21
CA ASP A 162 -6.07 1.15 -14.66
C ASP A 162 -5.28 2.15 -15.52
N SER A 163 -4.26 2.81 -14.96
CA SER A 163 -3.36 3.71 -15.68
C SER A 163 -2.65 3.00 -16.85
N PHE A 164 -2.24 3.76 -17.85
CA PHE A 164 -1.55 3.23 -19.04
C PHE A 164 -0.31 2.41 -18.67
N GLU A 165 0.53 2.91 -17.77
CA GLU A 165 1.76 2.22 -17.34
C GLU A 165 1.46 0.90 -16.62
N LEU A 166 0.49 0.88 -15.70
CA LEU A 166 0.12 -0.34 -15.01
C LEU A 166 -0.52 -1.38 -15.94
N LYS A 167 -1.26 -0.93 -16.97
CA LYS A 167 -1.78 -1.82 -18.02
C LYS A 167 -0.62 -2.48 -18.78
N ARG A 168 0.35 -1.69 -19.24
CA ARG A 168 1.52 -2.21 -19.94
C ARG A 168 2.30 -3.22 -19.09
N HIS A 169 2.56 -2.90 -17.83
CA HIS A 169 3.28 -3.81 -16.93
C HIS A 169 2.53 -5.14 -16.75
N ARG A 170 1.21 -5.09 -16.52
CA ARG A 170 0.39 -6.30 -16.39
C ARG A 170 0.35 -7.11 -17.69
N GLN A 171 0.15 -6.43 -18.82
CA GLN A 171 0.16 -7.08 -20.13
C GLN A 171 1.47 -7.84 -20.37
N THR A 172 2.60 -7.20 -20.12
CA THR A 172 3.93 -7.84 -20.25
C THR A 172 4.05 -9.05 -19.33
N ALA A 173 3.62 -8.94 -18.05
CA ALA A 173 3.67 -10.04 -17.10
C ALA A 173 2.79 -11.24 -17.55
N ILE A 174 1.58 -10.95 -18.04
CA ILE A 174 0.66 -11.97 -18.53
C ILE A 174 1.26 -12.68 -19.76
N TYR A 175 1.78 -11.96 -20.75
CA TYR A 175 2.41 -12.57 -21.93
C TYR A 175 3.62 -13.42 -21.56
N THR A 176 4.45 -12.94 -20.61
CA THR A 176 5.60 -13.71 -20.15
C THR A 176 5.17 -15.00 -19.46
N ALA A 177 4.15 -14.94 -18.60
CA ALA A 177 3.62 -16.13 -17.92
C ALA A 177 3.03 -17.14 -18.91
N VAL A 178 2.25 -16.69 -19.88
CA VAL A 178 1.65 -17.54 -20.92
C VAL A 178 2.75 -18.21 -21.76
N ARG A 179 3.74 -17.44 -22.20
CA ARG A 179 4.88 -17.97 -22.97
C ARG A 179 5.63 -19.05 -22.21
N ASN A 180 5.96 -18.81 -20.93
CA ASN A 180 6.66 -19.79 -20.10
C ASN A 180 5.88 -21.11 -19.96
N VAL A 181 4.55 -21.05 -19.88
CA VAL A 181 3.72 -22.28 -19.87
C VAL A 181 3.81 -23.04 -21.18
N TYR A 182 3.77 -22.35 -22.32
CA TYR A 182 3.92 -23.01 -23.63
C TYR A 182 5.32 -23.63 -23.81
N ASP A 183 6.37 -22.91 -23.43
CA ASP A 183 7.76 -23.38 -23.57
C ASP A 183 8.07 -24.60 -22.67
N GLN A 184 7.34 -24.77 -21.55
CA GLN A 184 7.45 -25.94 -20.66
C GLN A 184 6.62 -27.14 -21.12
N ALA A 185 5.62 -26.92 -21.96
CA ALA A 185 4.74 -27.97 -22.48
C ALA A 185 5.23 -28.58 -23.84
N SER A 186 6.27 -28.00 -24.43
CA SER A 186 6.90 -28.39 -25.69
C SER A 186 8.16 -29.22 -25.47
#